data_7ec92b6857f4ef5e67953535eee26571
#
_entry.id   7ec92b6857f4ef5e67953535eee26571
#
_cell.length_a   1.000
_cell.length_b   1.000
_cell.length_c   1.000
_cell.angle_alpha   90.00
_cell.angle_beta   90.00
_cell.angle_gamma   90.00
#
_symmetry.space_group_name_H-M   'P 1'
#
loop_
_entity.id
_entity.type
_entity.pdbx_description
1 polymer ?
#
loop_
_entity_poly.entity_id
_entity_poly.type
_entity_poly.pdbx_seq_one_letter_code
_entity_poly.pdbx_strand_id
1 'polypeptide(L)'
;MLFRRKKTIMRLCRILLLTIILCLAISPAAAYTITEFCADGYAEGDGDEYFVLDGKGSLASWSVTDGEGTVSFGGESGRTVVARNGELYYQIHNSYPDLEIIDSTPKVPNAKVSKKFQMANTEDGLTLLHNGAAVQSVSWPDDVEKGNGRVHRFENGVWDTRVFKIGQSDFEPRTFTADKVTLFVSPDCSHEVITGVIKEADDTIIISMYEFTSVSLAESLADAERRGTEVTILMEGGPVGGMSKDEKGVLNYLSRAGVDIYTIESEGKLPARYRYLHTKYLVADSMVTVVISENFKDSGIPKSGSGNRGWGAAVEDSGVAKYFTEVFEDDLAGYDIYSWILGTEQFPEATESDKAVKVFKPKTITNCEVTPVISPDTSYLIGDALNNAKSSIDIQQAYISHYSDSENPWLSSAVRAAEEGAEVRIQLDGMYYNTDSEADNDEIAADVNRKGLKNLQAKILTDREGILKLHNKGFIIDDELVLISSINWNYNSPTNNREAGLLIESEEAAEYYTNVFNYDWEGVVLDNPASAAVGFDIRFILAGAVIAGLVVLYIWRRRH
;
A
#
# COMPACT_ATOMS: atom_id res chain seq x y z
N MET A 1 28.22 24.65 20.12
CA MET A 1 28.36 23.31 19.52
C MET A 1 28.03 22.14 20.46
N LEU A 2 28.35 22.19 21.75
CA LEU A 2 28.03 21.08 22.69
C LEU A 2 26.52 20.94 23.06
N PHE A 3 25.75 22.02 22.98
CA PHE A 3 24.30 21.99 23.32
C PHE A 3 23.42 21.39 22.21
N ARG A 4 23.82 21.47 20.94
CA ARG A 4 23.11 20.82 19.83
C ARG A 4 23.36 19.31 19.80
N ARG A 5 24.58 18.84 20.12
CA ARG A 5 24.87 17.39 20.21
C ARG A 5 24.11 16.66 21.32
N LYS A 6 23.83 17.31 22.46
CA LYS A 6 23.03 16.69 23.52
C LYS A 6 21.54 16.51 23.14
N LYS A 7 20.98 17.45 22.36
CA LYS A 7 19.58 17.31 21.85
C LYS A 7 19.46 16.21 20.78
N THR A 8 20.47 16.04 19.93
CA THR A 8 20.48 14.99 18.91
C THR A 8 20.65 13.60 19.53
N ILE A 9 21.55 13.45 20.52
CA ILE A 9 21.73 12.17 21.24
C ILE A 9 20.50 11.82 22.07
N MET A 10 19.81 12.78 22.68
CA MET A 10 18.54 12.54 23.40
C MET A 10 17.39 12.23 22.43
N ARG A 11 17.39 12.74 21.19
CA ARG A 11 16.41 12.38 20.17
C ARG A 11 16.69 11.00 19.56
N LEU A 12 17.94 10.64 19.28
CA LEU A 12 18.31 9.28 18.88
C LEU A 12 18.00 8.22 19.95
N CYS A 13 18.16 8.54 21.24
CA CYS A 13 17.70 7.66 22.32
C CYS A 13 16.16 7.60 22.42
N ARG A 14 15.41 8.61 21.94
CA ARG A 14 13.95 8.57 21.91
C ARG A 14 13.42 7.73 20.74
N ILE A 15 14.09 7.73 19.60
CA ILE A 15 13.73 6.90 18.42
C ILE A 15 14.03 5.42 18.68
N LEU A 16 15.02 5.08 19.52
CA LEU A 16 15.28 3.71 19.97
C LEU A 16 14.38 3.28 21.15
N LEU A 17 13.52 4.17 21.66
CA LEU A 17 12.58 3.92 22.77
C LEU A 17 11.12 3.77 22.28
N LEU A 18 10.90 3.73 20.97
CA LEU A 18 9.63 3.29 20.42
C LEU A 18 9.47 1.80 20.70
N THR A 19 8.56 1.49 21.61
CA THR A 19 8.19 0.15 22.06
C THR A 19 9.20 -0.57 22.99
N ILE A 20 9.54 -0.01 24.14
CA ILE A 20 9.87 -0.87 25.27
C ILE A 20 8.54 -1.28 25.90
N ILE A 21 7.91 -2.29 25.34
CA ILE A 21 6.91 -3.10 26.01
C ILE A 21 7.70 -3.86 27.11
N LEU A 22 7.54 -3.44 28.34
CA LEU A 22 8.18 -4.13 29.47
C LEU A 22 7.40 -5.43 29.69
N CYS A 23 7.77 -6.50 28.98
CA CYS A 23 7.27 -7.85 29.27
C CYS A 23 7.88 -8.29 30.58
N LEU A 24 7.12 -8.27 31.67
CA LEU A 24 7.43 -9.12 32.82
C LEU A 24 7.32 -10.58 32.33
N ALA A 25 8.36 -11.36 32.60
CA ALA A 25 8.48 -12.73 32.14
C ALA A 25 7.20 -13.53 32.41
N ILE A 26 6.58 -14.06 31.38
CA ILE A 26 5.45 -14.98 31.49
C ILE A 26 5.96 -16.20 32.24
N SER A 27 5.39 -16.47 33.40
CA SER A 27 5.63 -17.74 34.10
C SER A 27 5.03 -18.87 33.23
N PRO A 28 5.72 -19.99 32.99
CA PRO A 28 5.25 -21.05 32.06
C PRO A 28 3.94 -21.76 32.46
N ALA A 29 3.20 -21.18 33.40
CA ALA A 29 1.92 -21.67 33.90
C ALA A 29 0.76 -20.67 33.71
N ALA A 30 0.90 -19.57 32.98
CA ALA A 30 -0.21 -18.66 32.74
C ALA A 30 -1.23 -19.33 31.81
N ALA A 31 -2.43 -19.60 32.34
CA ALA A 31 -3.49 -20.19 31.53
C ALA A 31 -4.09 -19.22 30.50
N TYR A 32 -3.88 -17.90 30.71
CA TYR A 32 -4.37 -16.82 29.85
C TYR A 32 -3.30 -15.74 29.61
N THR A 33 -3.39 -15.11 28.42
CA THR A 33 -2.62 -13.94 28.02
C THR A 33 -3.52 -12.93 27.31
N ILE A 34 -3.19 -11.63 27.40
CA ILE A 34 -3.72 -10.62 26.48
C ILE A 34 -2.97 -10.83 25.17
N THR A 35 -3.69 -11.22 24.13
CA THR A 35 -3.10 -11.52 22.82
C THR A 35 -3.31 -10.40 21.81
N GLU A 36 -4.30 -9.54 22.03
CA GLU A 36 -4.59 -8.43 21.13
C GLU A 36 -5.30 -7.31 21.89
N PHE A 37 -5.07 -6.07 21.50
CA PHE A 37 -5.88 -4.94 21.96
C PHE A 37 -5.81 -3.76 20.98
N CYS A 38 -6.87 -2.95 20.97
CA CYS A 38 -6.93 -1.63 20.36
C CYS A 38 -7.39 -0.63 21.41
N ALA A 39 -6.51 0.31 21.79
CA ALA A 39 -6.79 1.33 22.79
C ALA A 39 -7.29 2.64 22.21
N ASP A 40 -6.99 2.92 20.94
CA ASP A 40 -7.30 4.17 20.25
C ASP A 40 -8.02 3.85 18.93
N GLY A 41 -9.30 3.55 19.04
CA GLY A 41 -10.15 3.20 17.90
C GLY A 41 -10.43 4.35 16.94
N TYR A 42 -11.12 4.04 15.85
CA TYR A 42 -11.53 5.03 14.85
C TYR A 42 -12.76 5.85 15.29
N ALA A 43 -13.63 5.23 16.09
CA ALA A 43 -14.91 5.85 16.42
C ALA A 43 -14.76 6.98 17.42
N GLU A 44 -15.50 8.08 17.21
CA GLU A 44 -15.57 9.18 18.17
C GLU A 44 -16.00 8.70 19.56
N GLY A 45 -15.17 8.96 20.56
CA GLY A 45 -15.41 8.54 21.94
C GLY A 45 -14.98 7.09 22.21
N ASP A 46 -14.11 6.56 21.36
CA ASP A 46 -13.40 5.28 21.55
C ASP A 46 -14.33 4.08 21.76
N GLY A 47 -15.49 4.10 21.08
CA GLY A 47 -16.51 3.05 21.23
C GLY A 47 -16.06 1.69 20.67
N ASP A 48 -15.10 1.66 19.76
CA ASP A 48 -14.53 0.50 19.10
C ASP A 48 -13.26 -0.04 19.77
N GLU A 49 -12.89 0.49 20.95
CA GLU A 49 -11.84 -0.12 21.79
C GLU A 49 -12.17 -1.56 22.16
N TYR A 50 -11.18 -2.41 22.16
CA TYR A 50 -11.32 -3.80 22.60
C TYR A 50 -9.99 -4.41 23.05
N PHE A 51 -10.09 -5.54 23.76
CA PHE A 51 -8.96 -6.42 24.02
C PHE A 51 -9.39 -7.90 23.95
N VAL A 52 -8.40 -8.76 23.70
CA VAL A 52 -8.60 -10.20 23.54
C VAL A 52 -7.74 -10.95 24.54
N LEU A 53 -8.37 -11.87 25.26
CA LEU A 53 -7.70 -12.87 26.07
C LEU A 53 -7.72 -14.20 25.34
N ASP A 54 -6.59 -14.90 25.33
CA ASP A 54 -6.55 -16.28 24.86
C ASP A 54 -5.89 -17.20 25.91
N GLY A 55 -6.44 -18.39 26.06
CA GLY A 55 -5.96 -19.36 27.03
C GLY A 55 -6.89 -20.55 27.22
N LYS A 56 -6.65 -21.32 28.28
CA LYS A 56 -7.41 -22.53 28.59
C LYS A 56 -7.96 -22.51 30.02
N GLY A 57 -9.16 -23.08 30.19
CA GLY A 57 -9.82 -23.15 31.48
C GLY A 57 -10.80 -22.01 31.71
N SER A 58 -11.31 -21.84 32.96
CA SER A 58 -12.28 -20.79 33.28
C SER A 58 -11.59 -19.46 33.60
N LEU A 59 -12.15 -18.36 33.10
CA LEU A 59 -11.73 -16.99 33.42
C LEU A 59 -12.22 -16.48 34.79
N ALA A 60 -12.99 -17.24 35.56
CA ALA A 60 -13.64 -16.78 36.79
C ALA A 60 -12.68 -16.18 37.86
N SER A 61 -11.40 -16.55 37.84
CA SER A 61 -10.36 -16.00 38.76
C SER A 61 -9.46 -14.95 38.10
N TRP A 62 -9.79 -14.55 36.88
CA TRP A 62 -9.02 -13.59 36.10
C TRP A 62 -9.71 -12.24 36.04
N SER A 63 -8.93 -11.21 35.83
CA SER A 63 -9.42 -9.85 35.60
C SER A 63 -8.39 -9.04 34.82
N VAL A 64 -8.84 -7.99 34.13
CA VAL A 64 -7.98 -7.03 33.43
C VAL A 64 -8.20 -5.66 34.06
N THR A 65 -7.13 -4.95 34.37
CA THR A 65 -7.18 -3.58 34.90
C THR A 65 -6.37 -2.63 34.02
N ASP A 66 -6.86 -1.40 33.88
CA ASP A 66 -6.17 -0.24 33.34
C ASP A 66 -5.47 0.62 34.43
N GLY A 67 -5.49 0.15 35.69
CA GLY A 67 -4.98 0.87 36.85
C GLY A 67 -6.06 1.70 37.57
N GLU A 68 -7.15 2.10 36.91
CA GLU A 68 -8.27 2.86 37.48
C GLU A 68 -9.49 1.98 37.69
N GLY A 69 -9.85 1.17 36.70
CA GLY A 69 -10.96 0.23 36.70
C GLY A 69 -10.53 -1.22 36.55
N THR A 70 -11.49 -2.13 36.63
CA THR A 70 -11.21 -3.57 36.47
C THR A 70 -12.38 -4.26 35.80
N VAL A 71 -12.11 -5.00 34.74
CA VAL A 71 -13.03 -5.94 34.10
C VAL A 71 -12.82 -7.31 34.72
N SER A 72 -13.88 -7.92 35.24
CA SER A 72 -13.86 -9.26 35.83
C SER A 72 -14.75 -10.20 35.05
N PHE A 73 -14.36 -11.46 35.01
CA PHE A 73 -15.00 -12.49 34.19
C PHE A 73 -15.85 -13.45 35.03
N GLY A 74 -16.79 -14.12 34.36
CA GLY A 74 -17.62 -15.17 34.93
C GLY A 74 -17.06 -16.56 34.69
N GLY A 75 -17.73 -17.31 33.83
CA GLY A 75 -17.35 -18.68 33.48
C GLY A 75 -16.78 -18.82 32.05
N GLU A 76 -16.47 -17.72 31.39
CA GLU A 76 -15.92 -17.69 30.03
C GLU A 76 -14.65 -18.54 29.94
N SER A 77 -14.36 -19.08 28.77
CA SER A 77 -13.20 -19.94 28.53
C SER A 77 -12.74 -19.90 27.09
N GLY A 78 -11.46 -20.08 26.85
CA GLY A 78 -10.85 -19.98 25.53
C GLY A 78 -10.62 -18.53 25.10
N ARG A 79 -10.48 -18.29 23.79
CA ARG A 79 -10.36 -16.94 23.26
C ARG A 79 -11.62 -16.15 23.62
N THR A 80 -11.43 -15.01 24.27
CA THR A 80 -12.51 -14.14 24.76
C THR A 80 -12.25 -12.70 24.37
N VAL A 81 -13.14 -12.13 23.58
CA VAL A 81 -13.11 -10.75 23.12
C VAL A 81 -13.97 -9.89 24.05
N VAL A 82 -13.39 -8.81 24.55
CA VAL A 82 -14.08 -7.79 25.36
C VAL A 82 -14.02 -6.47 24.61
N ALA A 83 -15.13 -5.98 24.13
CA ALA A 83 -15.23 -4.70 23.45
C ALA A 83 -15.86 -3.64 24.35
N ARG A 84 -15.58 -2.37 24.09
CA ARG A 84 -16.25 -1.26 24.78
C ARG A 84 -17.73 -1.20 24.40
N ASN A 85 -18.05 -1.31 23.11
CA ASN A 85 -19.40 -1.28 22.56
C ASN A 85 -19.57 -2.45 21.59
N GLY A 86 -20.44 -3.41 21.91
CA GLY A 86 -20.61 -4.64 21.15
C GLY A 86 -21.24 -4.44 19.77
N GLU A 87 -22.15 -3.47 19.62
CA GLU A 87 -22.77 -3.17 18.32
C GLU A 87 -21.75 -2.54 17.36
N LEU A 88 -20.91 -1.62 17.84
CA LEU A 88 -19.87 -0.98 17.03
C LEU A 88 -18.77 -1.97 16.66
N TYR A 89 -18.39 -2.86 17.59
CA TYR A 89 -17.46 -3.95 17.29
C TYR A 89 -18.01 -4.85 16.17
N TYR A 90 -19.32 -5.19 16.24
CA TYR A 90 -19.97 -5.98 15.19
C TYR A 90 -19.94 -5.28 13.81
N GLN A 91 -20.16 -3.97 13.77
CA GLN A 91 -20.12 -3.21 12.52
C GLN A 91 -18.74 -3.32 11.83
N ILE A 92 -17.67 -3.35 12.61
CA ILE A 92 -16.30 -3.38 12.09
C ILE A 92 -15.83 -4.82 11.80
N HIS A 93 -16.12 -5.77 12.71
CA HIS A 93 -15.55 -7.11 12.65
C HIS A 93 -16.53 -8.18 12.11
N ASN A 94 -17.74 -7.77 11.73
CA ASN A 94 -18.83 -8.65 11.29
C ASN A 94 -19.10 -9.85 12.25
N SER A 95 -18.71 -9.70 13.50
CA SER A 95 -18.90 -10.69 14.58
C SER A 95 -19.09 -9.98 15.91
N TYR A 96 -19.97 -10.53 16.78
CA TYR A 96 -20.16 -9.97 18.11
C TYR A 96 -18.99 -10.35 19.03
N PRO A 97 -18.55 -9.44 19.95
CA PRO A 97 -17.61 -9.80 21.00
C PRO A 97 -18.30 -10.72 22.04
N ASP A 98 -17.52 -11.39 22.88
CA ASP A 98 -18.05 -12.24 23.93
C ASP A 98 -18.65 -11.43 25.09
N LEU A 99 -18.08 -10.25 25.37
CA LEU A 99 -18.52 -9.34 26.41
C LEU A 99 -18.43 -7.87 25.92
N GLU A 100 -19.33 -7.03 26.44
CA GLU A 100 -19.24 -5.58 26.25
C GLU A 100 -19.16 -4.82 27.58
N ILE A 101 -18.48 -3.66 27.57
CA ILE A 101 -18.31 -2.81 28.74
C ILE A 101 -19.50 -1.85 28.88
N ILE A 102 -19.98 -1.31 27.78
CA ILE A 102 -21.16 -0.43 27.70
C ILE A 102 -22.30 -1.24 27.12
N ASP A 103 -23.47 -1.22 27.79
CA ASP A 103 -24.69 -1.88 27.33
C ASP A 103 -25.17 -1.25 26.02
N SER A 104 -24.74 -1.82 24.88
CA SER A 104 -25.01 -1.29 23.54
C SER A 104 -25.98 -2.20 22.75
N THR A 105 -26.01 -3.49 23.05
CA THR A 105 -26.83 -4.46 22.34
C THR A 105 -27.25 -5.64 23.22
N PRO A 106 -28.51 -6.10 23.14
CA PRO A 106 -28.95 -7.29 23.88
C PRO A 106 -28.32 -8.61 23.40
N LYS A 107 -27.53 -8.57 22.32
CA LYS A 107 -26.87 -9.74 21.74
C LYS A 107 -25.56 -10.08 22.46
N VAL A 108 -24.99 -9.14 23.22
CA VAL A 108 -23.73 -9.30 23.93
C VAL A 108 -23.95 -9.13 25.43
N PRO A 109 -23.50 -10.07 26.28
CA PRO A 109 -23.58 -9.90 27.72
C PRO A 109 -22.62 -8.81 28.23
N ASN A 110 -23.09 -8.04 29.22
CA ASN A 110 -22.27 -7.00 29.85
C ASN A 110 -21.16 -7.60 30.71
N ALA A 111 -19.94 -7.09 30.54
CA ALA A 111 -18.82 -7.40 31.43
C ALA A 111 -19.05 -6.85 32.84
N LYS A 112 -18.50 -7.52 33.85
CA LYS A 112 -18.52 -7.01 35.23
C LYS A 112 -17.40 -6.00 35.42
N VAL A 113 -17.75 -4.72 35.40
CA VAL A 113 -16.79 -3.61 35.52
C VAL A 113 -16.87 -2.98 36.90
N SER A 114 -15.74 -2.83 37.58
CA SER A 114 -15.62 -2.05 38.81
C SER A 114 -14.93 -0.72 38.51
N LYS A 115 -15.54 0.39 38.99
CA LYS A 115 -15.10 1.75 38.70
C LYS A 115 -15.13 2.06 37.17
N LYS A 116 -14.42 3.10 36.75
CA LYS A 116 -14.30 3.45 35.34
C LYS A 116 -13.14 2.69 34.73
N PHE A 117 -13.42 1.75 33.85
CA PHE A 117 -12.42 1.10 32.99
C PHE A 117 -12.44 1.78 31.62
N GLN A 118 -11.31 2.26 31.15
CA GLN A 118 -11.16 2.90 29.86
C GLN A 118 -9.69 2.86 29.46
N MET A 119 -9.36 2.37 28.29
CA MET A 119 -8.02 2.46 27.73
C MET A 119 -7.85 3.90 27.22
N ALA A 120 -6.82 4.62 27.72
CA ALA A 120 -6.59 5.99 27.26
C ALA A 120 -5.81 5.96 25.93
N ASN A 121 -6.14 6.91 25.03
CA ASN A 121 -5.48 7.07 23.73
C ASN A 121 -4.02 7.54 23.84
N THR A 122 -3.62 8.01 25.02
CA THR A 122 -2.28 8.44 25.37
C THR A 122 -1.75 7.55 26.48
N GLU A 123 -0.52 7.73 26.92
CA GLU A 123 0.18 6.91 27.91
C GLU A 123 -0.71 6.15 28.91
N ASP A 124 -0.87 4.83 28.71
CA ASP A 124 -1.70 3.97 29.54
C ASP A 124 -1.22 2.51 29.45
N GLY A 125 -1.94 1.58 30.08
CA GLY A 125 -1.59 0.16 30.04
C GLY A 125 -2.68 -0.77 30.55
N LEU A 126 -2.57 -2.02 30.14
CA LEU A 126 -3.41 -3.12 30.61
C LEU A 126 -2.59 -4.09 31.46
N THR A 127 -3.15 -4.51 32.59
CA THR A 127 -2.58 -5.59 33.40
C THR A 127 -3.58 -6.72 33.57
N LEU A 128 -3.19 -7.91 33.13
CA LEU A 128 -3.90 -9.17 33.38
C LEU A 128 -3.56 -9.68 34.78
N LEU A 129 -4.58 -9.93 35.57
CA LEU A 129 -4.49 -10.40 36.93
C LEU A 129 -5.07 -11.82 37.05
N HIS A 130 -4.41 -12.69 37.81
CA HIS A 130 -4.95 -13.98 38.23
C HIS A 130 -4.99 -14.02 39.78
N ASN A 131 -6.19 -14.21 40.34
CA ASN A 131 -6.42 -14.11 41.80
C ASN A 131 -5.87 -12.80 42.41
N GLY A 132 -5.91 -11.70 41.68
CA GLY A 132 -5.41 -10.39 42.07
C GLY A 132 -3.90 -10.17 41.92
N ALA A 133 -3.15 -11.18 41.47
CA ALA A 133 -1.72 -11.06 41.19
C ALA A 133 -1.48 -10.77 39.70
N ALA A 134 -0.61 -9.82 39.38
CA ALA A 134 -0.25 -9.49 38.00
C ALA A 134 0.49 -10.66 37.32
N VAL A 135 0.04 -11.02 36.14
CA VAL A 135 0.59 -12.10 35.30
C VAL A 135 1.23 -11.53 34.03
N GLN A 136 0.60 -10.54 33.40
CA GLN A 136 1.08 -9.85 32.22
C GLN A 136 0.72 -8.39 32.32
N SER A 137 1.61 -7.52 31.87
CA SER A 137 1.31 -6.09 31.71
C SER A 137 1.82 -5.62 30.36
N VAL A 138 1.07 -4.72 29.74
CA VAL A 138 1.43 -4.00 28.51
C VAL A 138 1.12 -2.54 28.71
N SER A 139 1.95 -1.67 28.13
CA SER A 139 1.74 -0.22 28.15
C SER A 139 2.09 0.37 26.79
N TRP A 140 1.47 1.48 26.45
CA TRP A 140 1.72 2.27 25.25
C TRP A 140 2.07 3.72 25.61
N PRO A 141 2.92 4.40 24.80
CA PRO A 141 3.41 5.75 25.10
C PRO A 141 2.40 6.86 24.70
N ASP A 142 2.72 8.09 25.12
CA ASP A 142 1.90 9.31 24.92
C ASP A 142 1.99 9.92 23.51
N ASP A 143 2.81 9.40 22.62
CA ASP A 143 3.06 9.96 21.28
C ASP A 143 2.26 9.28 20.16
N VAL A 144 1.18 8.60 20.52
CA VAL A 144 0.29 7.94 19.56
C VAL A 144 -0.68 8.95 18.95
N GLU A 145 -0.76 8.99 17.63
CA GLU A 145 -1.74 9.78 16.89
C GLU A 145 -3.15 9.31 17.24
N LYS A 146 -4.02 10.22 17.69
CA LYS A 146 -5.37 9.89 18.16
C LYS A 146 -6.27 9.40 17.03
N GLY A 147 -7.11 8.40 17.32
CA GLY A 147 -8.04 7.82 16.35
C GLY A 147 -7.34 7.05 15.24
N ASN A 148 -6.19 6.47 15.55
CA ASN A 148 -5.37 5.79 14.55
C ASN A 148 -5.79 4.34 14.27
N GLY A 149 -6.67 3.77 15.08
CA GLY A 149 -7.18 2.39 14.95
C GLY A 149 -6.10 1.32 15.14
N ARG A 150 -4.99 1.62 15.78
CA ARG A 150 -3.86 0.70 15.90
C ARG A 150 -4.20 -0.51 16.76
N VAL A 151 -3.96 -1.70 16.20
CA VAL A 151 -4.10 -2.98 16.86
C VAL A 151 -2.72 -3.48 17.26
N HIS A 152 -2.59 -3.86 18.52
CA HIS A 152 -1.39 -4.47 19.08
C HIS A 152 -1.61 -5.96 19.24
N ARG A 153 -0.68 -6.79 18.74
CA ARG A 153 -0.75 -8.25 18.78
C ARG A 153 0.42 -8.84 19.54
N PHE A 154 0.13 -9.86 20.34
CA PHE A 154 1.14 -10.60 21.12
C PHE A 154 1.23 -12.02 20.57
N GLU A 155 2.34 -12.31 19.92
CA GLU A 155 2.59 -13.59 19.27
C GLU A 155 3.94 -14.15 19.66
N ASN A 156 4.06 -15.47 19.81
CA ASN A 156 5.32 -16.15 20.13
C ASN A 156 6.06 -15.59 21.36
N GLY A 157 5.32 -15.00 22.31
CA GLY A 157 5.90 -14.46 23.56
C GLY A 157 6.39 -13.02 23.47
N VAL A 158 6.17 -12.33 22.34
CA VAL A 158 6.57 -10.93 22.10
C VAL A 158 5.41 -10.14 21.49
N TRP A 159 5.44 -8.82 21.69
CA TRP A 159 4.52 -7.92 20.98
C TRP A 159 5.05 -7.67 19.58
N ASP A 160 4.16 -7.80 18.59
CA ASP A 160 4.48 -7.53 17.19
C ASP A 160 4.81 -6.04 17.00
N THR A 161 5.86 -5.77 16.26
CA THR A 161 6.30 -4.41 15.93
C THR A 161 5.68 -3.88 14.63
N ARG A 162 5.05 -4.76 13.84
CA ARG A 162 4.31 -4.35 12.63
C ARG A 162 3.13 -3.46 13.04
N VAL A 163 2.70 -2.59 12.12
CA VAL A 163 1.56 -1.73 12.35
C VAL A 163 0.32 -2.39 11.76
N PHE A 164 -0.58 -2.84 12.63
CA PHE A 164 -1.90 -3.32 12.27
C PHE A 164 -2.94 -2.27 12.61
N LYS A 165 -4.04 -2.24 11.86
CA LYS A 165 -5.19 -1.38 12.14
C LYS A 165 -6.48 -2.19 12.18
N ILE A 166 -7.49 -1.66 12.87
CA ILE A 166 -8.79 -2.31 13.00
C ILE A 166 -9.35 -2.66 11.61
N GLY A 167 -9.79 -3.90 11.45
CA GLY A 167 -10.41 -4.40 10.23
C GLY A 167 -9.45 -4.72 9.09
N GLN A 168 -8.16 -4.40 9.20
CA GLN A 168 -7.17 -4.82 8.22
C GLN A 168 -6.86 -6.32 8.36
N SER A 169 -6.52 -6.94 7.23
CA SER A 169 -6.09 -8.34 7.18
C SER A 169 -4.69 -8.54 7.75
N ASP A 170 -4.31 -9.81 7.89
CA ASP A 170 -2.96 -10.24 8.29
C ASP A 170 -2.60 -11.51 7.51
N PHE A 171 -2.44 -11.37 6.20
CA PHE A 171 -2.03 -12.49 5.36
C PHE A 171 -0.57 -12.85 5.60
N GLU A 172 -0.32 -14.13 5.82
CA GLU A 172 1.04 -14.65 5.93
C GLU A 172 1.67 -14.79 4.53
N PRO A 173 2.99 -14.62 4.42
CA PRO A 173 3.71 -14.83 3.17
C PRO A 173 3.65 -16.29 2.76
N ARG A 174 3.42 -16.55 1.47
CA ARG A 174 3.43 -17.89 0.87
C ARG A 174 4.18 -17.85 -0.45
N THR A 175 5.10 -18.77 -0.65
CA THR A 175 5.82 -18.95 -1.91
C THR A 175 5.23 -20.15 -2.66
N PHE A 176 5.08 -20.00 -3.96
CA PHE A 176 4.53 -20.99 -4.86
C PHE A 176 5.51 -21.26 -6.00
N THR A 177 5.59 -22.49 -6.48
CA THR A 177 6.32 -22.82 -7.71
C THR A 177 5.32 -22.74 -8.87
N ALA A 178 5.32 -21.61 -9.57
CA ALA A 178 4.38 -21.37 -10.65
C ALA A 178 4.73 -22.20 -11.89
N ASP A 179 3.72 -22.84 -12.47
CA ASP A 179 3.87 -23.64 -13.69
C ASP A 179 4.31 -22.78 -14.88
N LYS A 180 3.72 -21.58 -15.01
CA LYS A 180 3.97 -20.66 -16.11
C LYS A 180 3.77 -19.21 -15.68
N VAL A 181 4.71 -18.35 -16.08
CA VAL A 181 4.63 -16.90 -15.89
C VAL A 181 4.88 -16.18 -17.20
N THR A 182 3.96 -15.34 -17.62
CA THR A 182 4.12 -14.45 -18.78
C THR A 182 4.48 -13.05 -18.32
N LEU A 183 5.74 -12.67 -18.56
CA LEU A 183 6.30 -11.36 -18.26
C LEU A 183 5.91 -10.37 -19.34
N PHE A 184 5.54 -9.15 -18.95
CA PHE A 184 5.19 -8.11 -19.91
C PHE A 184 5.42 -6.70 -19.35
N VAL A 185 5.46 -5.71 -20.24
CA VAL A 185 5.65 -4.31 -19.87
C VAL A 185 4.67 -3.39 -20.59
N SER A 186 4.31 -2.32 -19.95
CA SER A 186 3.61 -1.20 -20.53
C SER A 186 4.63 -0.14 -21.00
N PRO A 187 4.35 0.54 -22.12
CA PRO A 187 3.16 0.47 -22.99
C PRO A 187 3.24 -0.62 -24.07
N ASP A 188 4.31 -1.42 -24.09
CA ASP A 188 4.70 -2.27 -25.22
C ASP A 188 3.71 -3.40 -25.49
N CYS A 189 3.38 -4.21 -24.48
CA CYS A 189 2.60 -5.44 -24.65
C CYS A 189 1.56 -5.72 -23.54
N SER A 190 1.37 -4.79 -22.58
CA SER A 190 0.43 -4.96 -21.48
C SER A 190 -1.01 -5.17 -21.94
N HIS A 191 -1.48 -4.39 -22.90
CA HIS A 191 -2.85 -4.51 -23.44
C HIS A 191 -3.10 -5.88 -24.07
N GLU A 192 -2.15 -6.39 -24.85
CA GLU A 192 -2.24 -7.69 -25.50
C GLU A 192 -2.39 -8.83 -24.49
N VAL A 193 -1.52 -8.83 -23.45
CA VAL A 193 -1.52 -9.89 -22.42
C VAL A 193 -2.81 -9.83 -21.60
N ILE A 194 -3.20 -8.65 -21.10
CA ILE A 194 -4.36 -8.51 -20.22
C ILE A 194 -5.66 -8.84 -20.97
N THR A 195 -5.83 -8.32 -22.19
CA THR A 195 -7.02 -8.64 -23.00
C THR A 195 -7.03 -10.12 -23.44
N GLY A 196 -5.85 -10.75 -23.59
CA GLY A 196 -5.72 -12.18 -23.81
C GLY A 196 -6.30 -12.97 -22.65
N VAL A 197 -5.87 -12.68 -21.41
CA VAL A 197 -6.38 -13.33 -20.20
C VAL A 197 -7.90 -13.12 -20.05
N ILE A 198 -8.41 -11.89 -20.22
CA ILE A 198 -9.86 -11.60 -20.15
C ILE A 198 -10.64 -12.39 -21.20
N LYS A 199 -10.10 -12.53 -22.40
CA LYS A 199 -10.76 -13.23 -23.49
C LYS A 199 -10.79 -14.74 -23.30
N GLU A 200 -9.75 -15.30 -22.68
CA GLU A 200 -9.61 -16.73 -22.42
C GLU A 200 -10.36 -17.19 -21.16
N ALA A 201 -10.77 -16.27 -20.30
CA ALA A 201 -11.56 -16.58 -19.11
C ALA A 201 -12.96 -17.08 -19.50
N ASP A 202 -13.33 -18.25 -18.95
CA ASP A 202 -14.61 -18.91 -19.21
C ASP A 202 -15.58 -18.78 -18.02
N ASP A 203 -15.09 -18.89 -16.77
CA ASP A 203 -15.92 -18.99 -15.56
C ASP A 203 -15.99 -17.66 -14.79
N THR A 204 -14.86 -17.13 -14.33
CA THR A 204 -14.83 -15.96 -13.41
C THR A 204 -13.69 -15.01 -13.69
N ILE A 205 -13.93 -13.71 -13.47
CA ILE A 205 -12.89 -12.67 -13.41
C ILE A 205 -13.14 -11.81 -12.17
N ILE A 206 -12.17 -11.72 -11.27
CA ILE A 206 -12.17 -10.74 -10.18
C ILE A 206 -11.06 -9.71 -10.41
N ILE A 207 -11.34 -8.44 -10.12
CA ILE A 207 -10.42 -7.32 -10.33
C ILE A 207 -10.41 -6.44 -9.09
N SER A 208 -9.20 -6.13 -8.59
CA SER A 208 -8.99 -5.11 -7.57
C SER A 208 -8.13 -3.99 -8.16
N MET A 209 -8.69 -2.76 -8.26
CA MET A 209 -8.12 -1.69 -9.06
C MET A 209 -8.32 -0.31 -8.43
N TYR A 210 -7.27 0.53 -8.52
CA TYR A 210 -7.29 1.90 -7.99
C TYR A 210 -8.04 2.87 -8.91
N GLU A 211 -7.78 2.86 -10.23
CA GLU A 211 -8.46 3.71 -11.22
C GLU A 211 -8.74 2.92 -12.50
N PHE A 212 -9.95 3.07 -13.04
CA PHE A 212 -10.37 2.39 -14.26
C PHE A 212 -11.06 3.34 -15.24
N THR A 213 -10.34 3.79 -16.27
CA THR A 213 -10.86 4.65 -17.34
C THR A 213 -10.65 4.08 -18.75
N SER A 214 -9.99 2.92 -18.89
CA SER A 214 -9.72 2.33 -20.21
C SER A 214 -10.98 1.80 -20.87
N VAL A 215 -11.33 2.40 -21.99
CA VAL A 215 -12.48 2.01 -22.82
C VAL A 215 -12.31 0.59 -23.36
N SER A 216 -11.12 0.26 -23.88
CA SER A 216 -10.87 -1.04 -24.52
C SER A 216 -10.88 -2.22 -23.54
N LEU A 217 -10.40 -2.00 -22.30
CA LEU A 217 -10.49 -3.03 -21.25
C LEU A 217 -11.93 -3.19 -20.76
N ALA A 218 -12.67 -2.09 -20.62
CA ALA A 218 -14.08 -2.13 -20.25
C ALA A 218 -14.93 -2.88 -21.29
N GLU A 219 -14.69 -2.63 -22.59
CA GLU A 219 -15.34 -3.38 -23.66
C GLU A 219 -15.01 -4.88 -23.58
N SER A 220 -13.74 -5.24 -23.32
CA SER A 220 -13.30 -6.63 -23.20
C SER A 220 -13.96 -7.35 -22.03
N LEU A 221 -14.11 -6.69 -20.87
CA LEU A 221 -14.80 -7.25 -19.69
C LEU A 221 -16.32 -7.36 -19.91
N ALA A 222 -16.94 -6.35 -20.51
CA ALA A 222 -18.35 -6.43 -20.87
C ALA A 222 -18.63 -7.54 -21.90
N ASP A 223 -17.69 -7.83 -22.80
CA ASP A 223 -17.78 -8.98 -23.71
C ASP A 223 -17.61 -10.30 -22.99
N ALA A 224 -16.72 -10.41 -21.96
CA ALA A 224 -16.60 -11.58 -21.12
C ALA A 224 -17.91 -11.85 -20.36
N GLU A 225 -18.48 -10.84 -19.71
CA GLU A 225 -19.78 -10.95 -19.02
C GLU A 225 -20.91 -11.42 -19.97
N ARG A 226 -20.98 -10.89 -21.18
CA ARG A 226 -21.95 -11.34 -22.19
C ARG A 226 -21.74 -12.78 -22.68
N ARG A 227 -20.51 -13.32 -22.57
CA ARG A 227 -20.23 -14.73 -22.85
C ARG A 227 -20.65 -15.65 -21.71
N GLY A 228 -20.91 -15.11 -20.53
CA GLY A 228 -21.31 -15.86 -19.32
C GLY A 228 -20.21 -15.98 -18.27
N THR A 229 -19.06 -15.31 -18.47
CA THR A 229 -18.01 -15.18 -17.45
C THR A 229 -18.50 -14.22 -16.36
N GLU A 230 -18.52 -14.64 -15.09
CA GLU A 230 -18.92 -13.78 -13.96
C GLU A 230 -17.79 -12.78 -13.64
N VAL A 231 -18.07 -11.48 -13.79
CA VAL A 231 -17.06 -10.43 -13.55
C VAL A 231 -17.41 -9.63 -12.30
N THR A 232 -16.47 -9.60 -11.33
CA THR A 232 -16.58 -8.79 -10.11
C THR A 232 -15.41 -7.82 -9.99
N ILE A 233 -15.68 -6.54 -9.70
CA ILE A 233 -14.68 -5.50 -9.59
C ILE A 233 -14.79 -4.80 -8.24
N LEU A 234 -13.67 -4.68 -7.52
CA LEU A 234 -13.50 -3.84 -6.35
C LEU A 234 -12.63 -2.63 -6.71
N MET A 235 -13.16 -1.44 -6.49
CA MET A 235 -12.54 -0.17 -6.85
C MET A 235 -12.23 0.70 -5.64
N GLU A 236 -11.21 1.56 -5.75
CA GLU A 236 -11.07 2.70 -4.85
C GLU A 236 -12.21 3.70 -5.08
N GLY A 237 -12.99 3.98 -4.02
CA GLY A 237 -14.13 4.90 -4.10
C GLY A 237 -13.75 6.38 -4.03
N GLY A 238 -12.60 6.70 -3.42
CA GLY A 238 -12.09 8.07 -3.23
C GLY A 238 -10.65 8.29 -3.69
N PRO A 239 -10.30 7.99 -4.96
CA PRO A 239 -8.92 8.17 -5.42
C PRO A 239 -8.48 9.64 -5.30
N VAL A 240 -7.17 9.90 -5.30
CA VAL A 240 -6.63 11.27 -5.21
C VAL A 240 -7.22 12.16 -6.31
N GLY A 241 -7.89 13.23 -5.90
CA GLY A 241 -8.62 14.11 -6.82
C GLY A 241 -10.08 13.70 -7.05
N GLY A 242 -10.52 12.59 -6.47
CA GLY A 242 -11.85 12.03 -6.62
C GLY A 242 -12.03 11.25 -7.93
N MET A 243 -13.04 10.40 -7.98
CA MET A 243 -13.38 9.59 -9.14
C MET A 243 -13.80 10.48 -10.32
N SER A 244 -13.12 10.34 -11.47
CA SER A 244 -13.34 11.16 -12.67
C SER A 244 -14.70 10.85 -13.33
N LYS A 245 -15.16 11.73 -14.22
CA LYS A 245 -16.38 11.48 -15.01
C LYS A 245 -16.22 10.29 -15.95
N ASP A 246 -15.04 10.13 -16.53
CA ASP A 246 -14.73 9.03 -17.45
C ASP A 246 -14.73 7.70 -16.70
N GLU A 247 -14.18 7.66 -15.50
CA GLU A 247 -14.20 6.48 -14.64
C GLU A 247 -15.62 6.08 -14.25
N LYS A 248 -16.44 7.05 -13.79
CA LYS A 248 -17.87 6.83 -13.52
C LYS A 248 -18.61 6.33 -14.75
N GLY A 249 -18.29 6.87 -15.93
CA GLY A 249 -18.85 6.44 -17.21
C GLY A 249 -18.49 4.98 -17.54
N VAL A 250 -17.23 4.58 -17.32
CA VAL A 250 -16.74 3.21 -17.48
C VAL A 250 -17.46 2.26 -16.53
N LEU A 251 -17.53 2.58 -15.24
CA LEU A 251 -18.21 1.76 -14.24
C LEU A 251 -19.72 1.63 -14.52
N ASN A 252 -20.37 2.71 -14.96
CA ASN A 252 -21.76 2.67 -15.40
C ASN A 252 -21.98 1.75 -16.60
N TYR A 253 -21.05 1.76 -17.57
CA TYR A 253 -21.10 0.88 -18.73
C TYR A 253 -20.98 -0.60 -18.35
N LEU A 254 -20.00 -0.92 -17.50
CA LEU A 254 -19.76 -2.28 -16.99
C LEU A 254 -20.93 -2.78 -16.17
N SER A 255 -21.45 -1.98 -15.25
CA SER A 255 -22.61 -2.35 -14.43
C SER A 255 -23.87 -2.60 -15.28
N ARG A 256 -24.09 -1.83 -16.37
CA ARG A 256 -25.18 -2.11 -17.33
C ARG A 256 -24.96 -3.39 -18.15
N ALA A 257 -23.72 -3.83 -18.29
CA ALA A 257 -23.40 -5.10 -18.95
C ALA A 257 -23.61 -6.32 -18.05
N GLY A 258 -23.79 -6.13 -16.75
CA GLY A 258 -24.01 -7.19 -15.75
C GLY A 258 -22.88 -7.34 -14.72
N VAL A 259 -21.77 -6.62 -14.89
CA VAL A 259 -20.61 -6.70 -14.00
C VAL A 259 -20.99 -6.25 -12.58
N ASP A 260 -20.62 -7.03 -11.58
CA ASP A 260 -20.76 -6.67 -10.17
C ASP A 260 -19.62 -5.74 -9.76
N ILE A 261 -19.98 -4.53 -9.31
CA ILE A 261 -18.99 -3.51 -8.95
C ILE A 261 -19.20 -3.04 -7.52
N TYR A 262 -18.11 -3.00 -6.78
CA TYR A 262 -18.04 -2.53 -5.42
C TYR A 262 -16.97 -1.45 -5.28
N THR A 263 -17.15 -0.55 -4.30
CA THR A 263 -16.17 0.47 -3.92
C THR A 263 -15.80 0.31 -2.45
N ILE A 264 -14.54 0.62 -2.13
CA ILE A 264 -14.12 0.81 -0.75
C ILE A 264 -14.18 2.29 -0.41
N GLU A 265 -14.93 2.66 0.62
CA GLU A 265 -15.19 4.07 0.98
C GLU A 265 -15.30 4.26 2.49
N SER A 266 -15.01 5.47 2.95
CA SER A 266 -15.29 5.87 4.34
C SER A 266 -16.76 6.22 4.51
N GLU A 267 -17.42 5.72 5.55
CA GLU A 267 -18.82 6.07 5.88
C GLU A 267 -18.92 6.87 7.19
N GLY A 268 -19.49 8.04 7.10
CA GLY A 268 -19.77 8.88 8.26
C GLY A 268 -18.51 9.22 9.04
N LYS A 269 -18.35 8.62 10.24
CA LYS A 269 -17.20 8.83 11.12
C LYS A 269 -16.20 7.67 11.11
N LEU A 270 -16.53 6.55 10.45
CA LEU A 270 -15.63 5.42 10.31
C LEU A 270 -14.82 5.59 9.01
N PRO A 271 -13.48 5.67 9.09
CA PRO A 271 -12.65 5.68 7.91
C PRO A 271 -12.66 4.29 7.24
N ALA A 272 -12.34 4.24 5.95
CA ALA A 272 -12.04 2.98 5.29
C ALA A 272 -10.84 2.30 5.97
N ARG A 273 -10.83 0.96 5.97
CA ARG A 273 -9.76 0.12 6.58
C ARG A 273 -8.38 0.45 6.02
N TYR A 274 -8.33 0.80 4.75
CA TYR A 274 -7.12 1.22 4.05
C TYR A 274 -7.26 2.69 3.64
N ARG A 275 -6.15 3.43 3.68
CA ARG A 275 -6.13 4.82 3.20
C ARG A 275 -6.51 4.90 1.73
N TYR A 276 -6.04 3.94 0.92
CA TYR A 276 -6.43 3.73 -0.46
C TYR A 276 -6.38 2.24 -0.79
N LEU A 277 -7.34 1.77 -1.58
CA LEU A 277 -7.24 0.53 -2.34
C LEU A 277 -6.38 0.80 -3.57
N HIS A 278 -5.05 0.67 -3.44
CA HIS A 278 -4.12 1.01 -4.52
C HIS A 278 -3.60 -0.22 -5.26
N THR A 279 -4.28 -1.34 -5.13
CA THR A 279 -4.00 -2.59 -5.84
C THR A 279 -4.22 -2.48 -7.33
N LYS A 280 -3.57 -3.34 -8.10
CA LYS A 280 -3.72 -3.46 -9.54
C LYS A 280 -3.51 -4.91 -9.94
N TYR A 281 -4.55 -5.72 -9.71
CA TYR A 281 -4.53 -7.13 -10.08
C TYR A 281 -5.88 -7.63 -10.61
N LEU A 282 -5.80 -8.75 -11.32
CA LEU A 282 -6.92 -9.50 -11.85
C LEU A 282 -6.65 -10.98 -11.62
N VAL A 283 -7.69 -11.76 -11.26
CA VAL A 283 -7.65 -13.22 -11.25
C VAL A 283 -8.72 -13.76 -12.17
N ALA A 284 -8.35 -14.66 -13.08
CA ALA A 284 -9.25 -15.33 -14.01
C ALA A 284 -9.32 -16.83 -13.70
N ASP A 285 -10.55 -17.37 -13.65
CA ASP A 285 -10.88 -18.80 -13.51
C ASP A 285 -10.17 -19.49 -12.33
N SER A 286 -9.85 -18.74 -11.26
CA SER A 286 -9.06 -19.24 -10.13
C SER A 286 -7.73 -19.92 -10.56
N MET A 287 -7.17 -19.50 -11.69
CA MET A 287 -5.98 -20.10 -12.28
C MET A 287 -4.94 -19.08 -12.72
N VAL A 288 -5.34 -17.98 -13.33
CA VAL A 288 -4.41 -16.96 -13.85
C VAL A 288 -4.51 -15.69 -13.02
N THR A 289 -3.40 -15.28 -12.42
CA THR A 289 -3.29 -14.00 -11.70
C THR A 289 -2.45 -13.01 -12.50
N VAL A 290 -2.99 -11.85 -12.82
CA VAL A 290 -2.26 -10.73 -13.42
C VAL A 290 -1.99 -9.68 -12.37
N VAL A 291 -0.73 -9.32 -12.15
CA VAL A 291 -0.32 -8.18 -11.32
C VAL A 291 0.46 -7.20 -12.18
N ILE A 292 0.15 -5.90 -12.04
CA ILE A 292 0.78 -4.84 -12.82
C ILE A 292 0.95 -3.56 -11.98
N SER A 293 1.97 -2.78 -12.30
CA SER A 293 2.21 -1.47 -11.65
C SER A 293 1.27 -0.36 -12.15
N GLU A 294 0.52 -0.59 -13.24
CA GLU A 294 -0.31 0.39 -13.92
C GLU A 294 -1.80 0.30 -13.54
N ASN A 295 -2.48 1.46 -13.54
CA ASN A 295 -3.94 1.51 -13.49
C ASN A 295 -4.56 1.09 -14.84
N PHE A 296 -5.81 0.66 -14.85
CA PHE A 296 -6.58 0.38 -16.07
C PHE A 296 -7.02 1.66 -16.76
N LYS A 297 -6.01 2.41 -17.24
CA LYS A 297 -6.16 3.67 -17.99
C LYS A 297 -5.54 3.52 -19.39
N ASP A 298 -6.01 4.28 -20.35
CA ASP A 298 -5.41 4.25 -21.70
C ASP A 298 -3.94 4.68 -21.70
N SER A 299 -3.52 5.54 -20.74
CA SER A 299 -2.11 5.86 -20.53
C SER A 299 -1.31 4.74 -19.84
N GLY A 300 -1.95 3.95 -18.99
CA GLY A 300 -1.32 2.83 -18.28
C GLY A 300 -1.24 1.57 -19.14
N ILE A 301 -2.31 1.23 -19.85
CA ILE A 301 -2.46 0.02 -20.67
C ILE A 301 -2.97 0.40 -22.06
N PRO A 302 -2.14 1.09 -22.86
CA PRO A 302 -2.57 1.58 -24.16
C PRO A 302 -2.76 0.42 -25.16
N LYS A 303 -3.89 0.43 -25.87
CA LYS A 303 -4.11 -0.46 -27.01
C LYS A 303 -3.10 -0.21 -28.13
N SER A 304 -2.75 1.05 -28.32
CA SER A 304 -1.74 1.50 -29.27
C SER A 304 -1.17 2.84 -28.82
N GLY A 305 0.05 3.18 -29.28
CA GLY A 305 0.65 4.48 -29.02
C GLY A 305 1.49 4.54 -27.75
N SER A 306 1.71 5.76 -27.29
CA SER A 306 2.52 6.05 -26.09
C SER A 306 1.75 5.74 -24.81
N GLY A 307 2.47 5.36 -23.77
CA GLY A 307 1.90 5.09 -22.46
C GLY A 307 2.95 5.19 -21.36
N ASN A 308 2.53 4.88 -20.14
CA ASN A 308 3.43 4.86 -19.00
C ASN A 308 4.34 3.63 -19.07
N ARG A 309 5.57 3.75 -18.54
CA ARG A 309 6.42 2.60 -18.26
C ARG A 309 5.96 1.92 -16.97
N GLY A 310 5.52 0.69 -17.09
CA GLY A 310 5.15 -0.19 -15.98
C GLY A 310 5.49 -1.64 -16.28
N TRP A 311 5.70 -2.45 -15.24
CA TRP A 311 5.97 -3.89 -15.32
C TRP A 311 4.73 -4.68 -14.92
N GLY A 312 4.56 -5.86 -15.48
CA GLY A 312 3.47 -6.77 -15.13
C GLY A 312 3.80 -8.23 -15.41
N ALA A 313 3.16 -9.11 -14.69
CA ALA A 313 3.23 -10.54 -14.90
C ALA A 313 1.84 -11.19 -14.86
N ALA A 314 1.62 -12.18 -15.72
CA ALA A 314 0.47 -13.08 -15.64
C ALA A 314 0.99 -14.46 -15.20
N VAL A 315 0.58 -14.89 -14.02
CA VAL A 315 1.01 -16.15 -13.35
C VAL A 315 -0.09 -17.18 -13.52
N GLU A 316 0.20 -18.27 -14.18
CA GLU A 316 -0.68 -19.44 -14.29
C GLU A 316 -0.29 -20.44 -13.18
N ASP A 317 -0.95 -20.32 -12.05
CA ASP A 317 -0.82 -21.20 -10.87
C ASP A 317 -2.03 -21.04 -9.95
N SER A 318 -2.68 -22.16 -9.63
CA SER A 318 -3.89 -22.16 -8.81
C SER A 318 -3.66 -21.75 -7.35
N GLY A 319 -2.45 -21.93 -6.82
CA GLY A 319 -2.09 -21.52 -5.46
C GLY A 319 -1.96 -20.00 -5.35
N VAL A 320 -1.28 -19.38 -6.32
CA VAL A 320 -1.17 -17.92 -6.45
C VAL A 320 -2.57 -17.32 -6.67
N ALA A 321 -3.35 -17.89 -7.59
CA ALA A 321 -4.71 -17.43 -7.88
C ALA A 321 -5.60 -17.52 -6.62
N LYS A 322 -5.53 -18.63 -5.88
CA LYS A 322 -6.26 -18.80 -4.63
C LYS A 322 -5.85 -17.76 -3.58
N TYR A 323 -4.54 -17.47 -3.43
CA TYR A 323 -4.07 -16.47 -2.48
C TYR A 323 -4.66 -15.08 -2.78
N PHE A 324 -4.61 -14.64 -4.04
CA PHE A 324 -5.20 -13.36 -4.44
C PHE A 324 -6.73 -13.34 -4.36
N THR A 325 -7.40 -14.47 -4.57
CA THR A 325 -8.84 -14.60 -4.36
C THR A 325 -9.19 -14.48 -2.88
N GLU A 326 -8.43 -15.14 -1.98
CA GLU A 326 -8.59 -14.99 -0.52
C GLU A 326 -8.44 -13.53 -0.08
N VAL A 327 -7.45 -12.79 -0.64
CA VAL A 327 -7.27 -11.35 -0.39
C VAL A 327 -8.47 -10.54 -0.90
N PHE A 328 -8.96 -10.82 -2.10
CA PHE A 328 -10.11 -10.13 -2.68
C PHE A 328 -11.39 -10.35 -1.86
N GLU A 329 -11.64 -11.59 -1.43
CA GLU A 329 -12.79 -11.95 -0.62
C GLU A 329 -12.76 -11.29 0.77
N ASP A 330 -11.57 -11.22 1.41
CA ASP A 330 -11.38 -10.52 2.67
C ASP A 330 -11.64 -9.01 2.51
N ASP A 331 -11.08 -8.42 1.44
CA ASP A 331 -11.31 -7.02 1.14
C ASP A 331 -12.80 -6.74 0.89
N LEU A 332 -13.49 -7.60 0.16
CA LEU A 332 -14.92 -7.46 -0.16
C LEU A 332 -15.83 -7.68 1.06
N ALA A 333 -15.38 -8.43 2.06
CA ALA A 333 -16.14 -8.68 3.29
C ALA A 333 -16.09 -7.52 4.31
N GLY A 334 -15.34 -6.46 4.05
CA GLY A 334 -15.16 -5.34 4.96
C GLY A 334 -16.38 -4.46 5.17
N TYR A 335 -16.40 -3.73 6.28
CA TYR A 335 -17.48 -2.83 6.66
C TYR A 335 -17.59 -1.57 5.77
N ASP A 336 -16.56 -1.29 5.01
CA ASP A 336 -16.33 -0.11 4.17
C ASP A 336 -16.61 -0.37 2.68
N ILE A 337 -17.32 -1.47 2.38
CA ILE A 337 -17.65 -1.90 1.01
C ILE A 337 -19.07 -1.49 0.65
N TYR A 338 -19.21 -0.84 -0.50
CA TYR A 338 -20.47 -0.37 -1.05
C TYR A 338 -20.67 -0.85 -2.49
N SER A 339 -21.88 -1.30 -2.81
CA SER A 339 -22.23 -1.62 -4.19
C SER A 339 -22.30 -0.34 -5.04
N TRP A 340 -21.76 -0.40 -6.26
CA TRP A 340 -21.82 0.71 -7.19
C TRP A 340 -23.25 1.13 -7.50
N ILE A 341 -23.52 2.42 -7.40
CA ILE A 341 -24.81 3.00 -7.74
C ILE A 341 -24.71 3.65 -9.12
N LEU A 342 -25.53 3.17 -10.08
CA LEU A 342 -25.57 3.71 -11.43
C LEU A 342 -25.81 5.22 -11.45
N GLY A 343 -24.85 5.94 -12.01
CA GLY A 343 -24.91 7.37 -12.23
C GLY A 343 -25.41 7.75 -13.64
N THR A 344 -25.26 9.02 -13.97
CA THR A 344 -25.67 9.62 -15.26
C THR A 344 -24.51 9.78 -16.24
N GLU A 345 -23.28 9.58 -15.80
CA GLU A 345 -22.08 9.74 -16.61
C GLU A 345 -22.09 8.75 -17.76
N GLN A 346 -21.73 9.26 -18.93
CA GLN A 346 -21.73 8.49 -20.17
C GLN A 346 -20.40 7.75 -20.33
N PHE A 347 -20.43 6.61 -21.01
CA PHE A 347 -19.24 5.88 -21.41
C PHE A 347 -18.35 6.79 -22.27
N PRO A 348 -17.07 6.95 -21.95
CA PRO A 348 -16.19 7.84 -22.69
C PRO A 348 -15.92 7.31 -24.11
N GLU A 349 -15.53 8.22 -24.99
CA GLU A 349 -15.03 7.83 -26.32
C GLU A 349 -13.59 7.31 -26.18
N ALA A 350 -13.26 6.29 -26.99
CA ALA A 350 -11.90 5.76 -27.03
C ALA A 350 -10.92 6.84 -27.51
N THR A 351 -9.84 7.04 -26.78
CA THR A 351 -8.78 7.96 -27.20
C THR A 351 -7.83 7.23 -28.13
N GLU A 352 -7.80 7.62 -29.41
CA GLU A 352 -6.75 7.15 -30.31
C GLU A 352 -5.45 7.89 -30.00
N SER A 353 -4.38 7.16 -29.70
CA SER A 353 -3.05 7.74 -29.52
C SER A 353 -2.16 7.47 -30.73
N ASP A 354 -1.17 8.34 -30.94
CA ASP A 354 -0.17 8.18 -32.00
C ASP A 354 0.55 6.82 -31.88
N LYS A 355 0.93 6.26 -33.04
CA LYS A 355 1.62 4.97 -33.08
C LYS A 355 2.99 5.07 -32.41
N ALA A 356 3.14 4.47 -31.24
CA ALA A 356 4.44 4.26 -30.64
C ALA A 356 5.13 2.99 -31.17
N VAL A 357 6.44 2.99 -31.14
CA VAL A 357 7.22 1.79 -31.46
C VAL A 357 7.20 0.88 -30.24
N LYS A 358 6.61 -0.33 -30.39
CA LYS A 358 6.65 -1.38 -29.39
C LYS A 358 8.02 -2.07 -29.46
N VAL A 359 8.79 -1.99 -28.39
CA VAL A 359 10.16 -2.53 -28.31
C VAL A 359 10.15 -3.93 -27.72
N PHE A 360 9.39 -4.12 -26.65
CA PHE A 360 9.35 -5.38 -25.92
C PHE A 360 8.13 -6.21 -26.27
N LYS A 361 8.32 -7.54 -26.24
CA LYS A 361 7.27 -8.54 -26.41
C LYS A 361 7.08 -9.29 -25.10
N PRO A 362 5.91 -9.93 -24.87
CA PRO A 362 5.76 -10.83 -23.74
C PRO A 362 6.79 -11.95 -23.79
N LYS A 363 7.31 -12.35 -22.63
CA LYS A 363 8.22 -13.52 -22.49
C LYS A 363 7.58 -14.49 -21.50
N THR A 364 7.39 -15.73 -21.91
CA THR A 364 6.89 -16.80 -21.04
C THR A 364 8.06 -17.57 -20.46
N ILE A 365 8.03 -17.77 -19.14
CA ILE A 365 8.95 -18.60 -18.36
C ILE A 365 8.16 -19.66 -17.59
N THR A 366 8.82 -20.69 -17.07
CA THR A 366 8.19 -21.82 -16.38
C THR A 366 8.96 -22.22 -15.15
N ASN A 367 8.26 -22.85 -14.19
CA ASN A 367 8.85 -23.41 -12.97
C ASN A 367 9.70 -22.40 -12.17
N CYS A 368 9.16 -21.21 -11.92
CA CYS A 368 9.79 -20.19 -11.08
C CYS A 368 9.07 -20.01 -9.75
N GLU A 369 9.78 -19.58 -8.73
CA GLU A 369 9.17 -19.26 -7.44
C GLU A 369 8.51 -17.88 -7.48
N VAL A 370 7.28 -17.83 -6.98
CA VAL A 370 6.46 -16.61 -6.93
C VAL A 370 5.93 -16.43 -5.53
N THR A 371 6.23 -15.29 -4.93
CA THR A 371 5.73 -14.89 -3.61
C THR A 371 4.85 -13.65 -3.74
N PRO A 372 3.53 -13.73 -3.49
CA PRO A 372 2.67 -12.56 -3.39
C PRO A 372 3.14 -11.59 -2.29
N VAL A 373 3.08 -10.30 -2.59
CA VAL A 373 3.35 -9.22 -1.63
C VAL A 373 2.10 -8.38 -1.50
N ILE A 374 1.49 -8.41 -0.33
CA ILE A 374 0.27 -7.63 -0.03
C ILE A 374 0.60 -6.61 1.05
N SER A 375 0.25 -5.35 0.83
CA SER A 375 0.41 -4.30 1.83
C SER A 375 -0.93 -4.09 2.59
N PRO A 376 -0.85 -3.86 3.91
CA PRO A 376 0.35 -3.76 4.74
C PRO A 376 0.96 -5.10 5.19
N ASP A 377 0.28 -6.21 4.99
CA ASP A 377 0.49 -7.53 5.59
C ASP A 377 1.92 -8.06 5.41
N THR A 378 2.38 -8.14 4.16
CA THR A 378 3.68 -8.73 3.79
C THR A 378 4.63 -7.75 3.09
N SER A 379 4.34 -6.45 3.11
CA SER A 379 5.18 -5.41 2.48
C SER A 379 6.61 -5.37 3.02
N TYR A 380 6.86 -5.87 4.24
CA TYR A 380 8.18 -5.99 4.83
C TYR A 380 9.13 -6.88 4.02
N LEU A 381 8.62 -7.83 3.22
CA LEU A 381 9.41 -8.67 2.32
C LEU A 381 10.25 -7.86 1.32
N ILE A 382 9.80 -6.65 0.95
CA ILE A 382 10.57 -5.72 0.11
C ILE A 382 11.84 -5.28 0.82
N GLY A 383 11.71 -4.89 2.09
CA GLY A 383 12.86 -4.52 2.92
C GLY A 383 13.82 -5.68 3.14
N ASP A 384 13.28 -6.87 3.38
CA ASP A 384 14.08 -8.09 3.56
C ASP A 384 14.86 -8.43 2.28
N ALA A 385 14.22 -8.34 1.10
CA ALA A 385 14.89 -8.55 -0.18
C ALA A 385 16.06 -7.56 -0.38
N LEU A 386 15.84 -6.27 -0.18
CA LEU A 386 16.86 -5.23 -0.30
C LEU A 386 18.01 -5.42 0.70
N ASN A 387 17.70 -5.84 1.93
CA ASN A 387 18.71 -6.09 2.97
C ASN A 387 19.57 -7.33 2.69
N ASN A 388 19.09 -8.26 1.88
CA ASN A 388 19.79 -9.49 1.51
C ASN A 388 20.53 -9.41 0.17
N ALA A 389 20.42 -8.31 -0.56
CA ALA A 389 21.12 -8.08 -1.83
C ALA A 389 22.65 -8.18 -1.66
N LYS A 390 23.34 -8.80 -2.62
CA LYS A 390 24.78 -9.11 -2.53
C LYS A 390 25.61 -8.43 -3.61
N SER A 391 25.10 -8.37 -4.84
CA SER A 391 25.87 -7.97 -6.01
C SER A 391 25.29 -6.79 -6.76
N SER A 392 23.97 -6.72 -6.93
CA SER A 392 23.33 -5.68 -7.72
C SER A 392 21.90 -5.37 -7.28
N ILE A 393 21.48 -4.11 -7.45
CA ILE A 393 20.10 -3.67 -7.28
C ILE A 393 19.77 -2.64 -8.38
N ASP A 394 18.81 -2.94 -9.22
CA ASP A 394 18.23 -2.02 -10.20
C ASP A 394 16.81 -1.64 -9.77
N ILE A 395 16.58 -0.39 -9.47
CA ILE A 395 15.31 0.13 -8.94
C ILE A 395 14.65 1.05 -9.96
N GLN A 396 13.38 0.78 -10.30
CA GLN A 396 12.50 1.72 -11.00
C GLN A 396 11.32 2.10 -10.10
N GLN A 397 11.20 3.39 -9.76
CA GLN A 397 10.12 3.91 -8.94
C GLN A 397 9.49 5.17 -9.57
N ALA A 398 8.15 5.24 -9.51
CA ALA A 398 7.45 6.47 -9.87
C ALA A 398 7.93 7.63 -9.01
N TYR A 399 8.06 7.41 -7.71
CA TYR A 399 8.67 8.35 -6.79
C TYR A 399 9.11 7.66 -5.49
N ILE A 400 10.05 8.32 -4.81
CA ILE A 400 10.49 7.97 -3.46
C ILE A 400 10.28 9.20 -2.58
N SER A 401 9.66 9.01 -1.41
CA SER A 401 9.53 10.07 -0.40
C SER A 401 10.18 9.65 0.90
N HIS A 402 10.83 10.59 1.56
CA HIS A 402 11.28 10.39 2.93
C HIS A 402 10.08 10.28 3.88
N TYR A 403 10.26 9.62 5.00
CA TYR A 403 9.29 9.65 6.08
C TYR A 403 9.42 10.98 6.84
N SER A 404 8.37 11.39 7.54
CA SER A 404 8.34 12.71 8.23
C SER A 404 9.54 12.95 9.15
N ASP A 405 10.06 11.91 9.78
CA ASP A 405 11.14 12.01 10.78
C ASP A 405 12.40 11.21 10.43
N SER A 406 12.44 10.56 9.25
CA SER A 406 13.55 9.68 8.84
C SER A 406 13.67 9.56 7.33
N GLU A 407 14.82 9.09 6.86
CA GLU A 407 14.98 8.64 5.48
C GLU A 407 14.05 7.46 5.17
N ASN A 408 13.71 7.28 3.90
CA ASN A 408 12.96 6.10 3.46
C ASN A 408 13.78 4.83 3.78
N PRO A 409 13.23 3.86 4.53
CA PRO A 409 14.01 2.70 4.98
C PRO A 409 14.48 1.80 3.84
N TRP A 410 13.72 1.69 2.75
CA TRP A 410 14.09 0.90 1.59
C TRP A 410 15.21 1.57 0.78
N LEU A 411 15.15 2.89 0.62
CA LEU A 411 16.25 3.66 0.02
C LEU A 411 17.51 3.53 0.86
N SER A 412 17.40 3.63 2.20
CA SER A 412 18.54 3.43 3.10
C SER A 412 19.14 2.02 2.99
N SER A 413 18.31 0.99 2.79
CA SER A 413 18.76 -0.38 2.55
C SER A 413 19.53 -0.53 1.23
N ALA A 414 19.02 0.07 0.14
CA ALA A 414 19.70 0.07 -1.16
C ALA A 414 21.05 0.82 -1.10
N VAL A 415 21.09 1.97 -0.42
CA VAL A 415 22.34 2.72 -0.20
C VAL A 415 23.35 1.90 0.61
N ARG A 416 22.91 1.23 1.67
CA ARG A 416 23.78 0.36 2.47
C ARG A 416 24.33 -0.80 1.63
N ALA A 417 23.52 -1.44 0.78
CA ALA A 417 24.02 -2.48 -0.13
C ALA A 417 25.16 -1.94 -1.03
N ALA A 418 25.04 -0.69 -1.51
CA ALA A 418 26.12 -0.04 -2.27
C ALA A 418 27.37 0.23 -1.42
N GLU A 419 27.22 0.64 -0.16
CA GLU A 419 28.33 0.80 0.79
C GLU A 419 29.04 -0.53 1.08
N GLU A 420 28.31 -1.63 1.02
CA GLU A 420 28.82 -3.00 1.18
C GLU A 420 29.40 -3.59 -0.12
N GLY A 421 29.25 -2.88 -1.27
CA GLY A 421 29.92 -3.21 -2.53
C GLY A 421 28.99 -3.63 -3.67
N ALA A 422 27.69 -3.70 -3.48
CA ALA A 422 26.75 -3.99 -4.57
C ALA A 422 26.67 -2.81 -5.56
N GLU A 423 26.44 -3.13 -6.85
CA GLU A 423 26.14 -2.12 -7.88
C GLU A 423 24.66 -1.71 -7.76
N VAL A 424 24.39 -0.43 -7.51
CA VAL A 424 23.02 0.07 -7.29
C VAL A 424 22.67 1.17 -8.27
N ARG A 425 21.61 0.98 -9.04
CA ARG A 425 21.06 1.95 -9.98
C ARG A 425 19.61 2.27 -9.64
N ILE A 426 19.26 3.55 -9.54
CA ILE A 426 17.93 4.02 -9.20
C ILE A 426 17.41 4.91 -10.31
N GLN A 427 16.27 4.57 -10.91
CA GLN A 427 15.60 5.36 -11.92
C GLN A 427 14.24 5.86 -11.40
N LEU A 428 14.04 7.17 -11.44
CA LEU A 428 12.86 7.86 -10.94
C LEU A 428 12.15 8.62 -12.06
N ASP A 429 10.84 8.84 -11.89
CA ASP A 429 10.04 9.62 -12.84
C ASP A 429 10.40 11.12 -12.82
N GLY A 430 10.40 11.72 -14.01
CA GLY A 430 10.73 13.13 -14.21
C GLY A 430 9.54 14.06 -14.42
N MET A 431 8.30 13.60 -14.16
CA MET A 431 7.13 14.47 -14.26
C MET A 431 7.14 15.55 -13.18
N TYR A 432 6.73 16.78 -13.53
CA TYR A 432 6.81 17.97 -12.68
C TYR A 432 6.18 17.78 -11.28
N TYR A 433 5.12 17.00 -11.17
CA TYR A 433 4.47 16.73 -9.88
C TYR A 433 5.23 15.73 -8.99
N ASN A 434 6.28 15.08 -9.54
CA ASN A 434 7.19 14.22 -8.79
C ASN A 434 8.56 14.89 -8.58
N THR A 435 8.82 16.07 -9.19
CA THR A 435 10.07 16.83 -9.09
C THR A 435 9.90 18.18 -8.38
N ASP A 436 8.70 18.77 -8.42
CA ASP A 436 8.37 20.06 -7.80
C ASP A 436 7.35 19.92 -6.64
N SER A 437 7.34 18.78 -5.94
CA SER A 437 6.36 18.46 -4.91
C SER A 437 7.01 17.81 -3.69
N GLU A 438 6.20 17.39 -2.71
CA GLU A 438 6.65 16.66 -1.52
C GLU A 438 7.36 15.33 -1.83
N ALA A 439 7.20 14.76 -3.03
CA ALA A 439 7.88 13.53 -3.45
C ALA A 439 9.34 13.78 -3.87
N ASP A 440 9.61 14.91 -4.49
CA ASP A 440 10.92 15.51 -4.84
C ASP A 440 12.00 14.53 -5.33
N ASN A 441 11.69 13.85 -6.43
CA ASN A 441 12.59 12.87 -7.04
C ASN A 441 13.98 13.47 -7.40
N ASP A 442 14.04 14.77 -7.73
CA ASP A 442 15.28 15.48 -8.07
C ASP A 442 16.20 15.57 -6.85
N GLU A 443 15.65 15.89 -5.68
CA GLU A 443 16.42 15.92 -4.43
C GLU A 443 16.89 14.52 -4.05
N ILE A 444 16.03 13.52 -4.13
CA ILE A 444 16.39 12.12 -3.86
C ILE A 444 17.54 11.68 -4.78
N ALA A 445 17.44 11.91 -6.08
CA ALA A 445 18.49 11.54 -7.02
C ALA A 445 19.81 12.30 -6.76
N ALA A 446 19.72 13.59 -6.43
CA ALA A 446 20.87 14.40 -6.07
C ALA A 446 21.52 13.93 -4.76
N ASP A 447 20.73 13.56 -3.74
CA ASP A 447 21.22 13.07 -2.46
C ASP A 447 21.93 11.73 -2.58
N VAL A 448 21.35 10.81 -3.34
CA VAL A 448 21.98 9.53 -3.67
C VAL A 448 23.33 9.75 -4.37
N ASN A 449 23.36 10.58 -5.41
CA ASN A 449 24.59 10.83 -6.18
C ASN A 449 25.65 11.60 -5.36
N ARG A 450 25.25 12.47 -4.42
CA ARG A 450 26.18 13.20 -3.51
C ARG A 450 26.91 12.28 -2.54
N LYS A 451 26.46 11.04 -2.32
CA LYS A 451 27.21 10.08 -1.50
C LYS A 451 28.57 9.72 -2.11
N GLY A 452 28.75 9.92 -3.41
CA GLY A 452 30.04 9.82 -4.09
C GLY A 452 30.57 8.39 -4.24
N LEU A 453 29.71 7.39 -4.05
CA LEU A 453 30.02 5.97 -4.30
C LEU A 453 30.00 5.71 -5.83
N LYS A 454 31.04 5.03 -6.36
CA LYS A 454 31.13 4.76 -7.81
C LYS A 454 30.10 3.75 -8.30
N ASN A 455 29.68 2.89 -7.43
CA ASN A 455 28.72 1.81 -7.63
C ASN A 455 27.28 2.18 -7.20
N LEU A 456 26.99 3.47 -6.98
CA LEU A 456 25.68 3.98 -6.64
C LEU A 456 25.33 5.15 -7.57
N GLN A 457 24.26 5.02 -8.35
CA GLN A 457 23.80 6.06 -9.25
C GLN A 457 22.28 6.18 -9.24
N ALA A 458 21.78 7.42 -9.27
CA ALA A 458 20.37 7.71 -9.49
C ALA A 458 20.19 8.61 -10.71
N LYS A 459 19.14 8.36 -11.51
CA LYS A 459 18.77 9.13 -12.70
C LYS A 459 17.27 9.42 -12.72
N ILE A 460 16.93 10.59 -13.29
CA ILE A 460 15.55 10.95 -13.60
C ILE A 460 15.25 10.58 -15.06
N LEU A 461 14.15 9.88 -15.29
CA LEU A 461 13.63 9.61 -16.64
C LEU A 461 12.82 10.83 -17.10
N THR A 462 13.34 11.60 -18.05
CA THR A 462 12.69 12.82 -18.52
C THR A 462 12.04 12.66 -19.90
N ASP A 463 12.79 12.17 -20.88
CA ASP A 463 12.34 12.07 -22.26
C ASP A 463 12.68 10.69 -22.85
N ARG A 464 11.64 9.88 -23.06
CA ARG A 464 11.78 8.61 -23.75
C ARG A 464 10.67 8.47 -24.77
N GLU A 465 11.03 8.20 -26.02
CA GLU A 465 10.05 8.04 -27.10
C GLU A 465 9.04 6.94 -26.77
N GLY A 466 7.75 7.25 -26.81
CA GLY A 466 6.67 6.33 -26.50
C GLY A 466 6.35 6.17 -25.01
N ILE A 467 7.14 6.74 -24.11
CA ILE A 467 6.90 6.69 -22.65
C ILE A 467 6.44 8.05 -22.15
N LEU A 468 5.23 8.11 -21.61
CA LEU A 468 4.63 9.34 -21.08
C LEU A 468 5.20 9.68 -19.70
N LYS A 469 5.41 8.66 -18.85
CA LYS A 469 6.02 8.76 -17.52
C LYS A 469 6.50 7.41 -17.04
N LEU A 470 7.40 7.40 -16.08
CA LEU A 470 7.76 6.21 -15.34
C LEU A 470 6.76 6.00 -14.19
N HIS A 471 5.99 4.93 -14.26
CA HIS A 471 5.00 4.62 -13.21
C HIS A 471 5.22 3.23 -12.59
N ASN A 472 6.35 2.61 -12.90
CA ASN A 472 6.75 1.34 -12.30
C ASN A 472 7.05 1.48 -10.80
N LYS A 473 6.91 0.38 -10.05
CA LYS A 473 7.28 0.23 -8.65
C LYS A 473 7.91 -1.15 -8.48
N GLY A 474 9.12 -1.28 -8.97
CA GLY A 474 9.81 -2.55 -8.99
C GLY A 474 11.32 -2.43 -8.84
N PHE A 475 11.93 -3.57 -8.63
CA PHE A 475 13.39 -3.72 -8.62
C PHE A 475 13.81 -5.08 -9.19
N ILE A 476 15.10 -5.17 -9.52
CA ILE A 476 15.80 -6.41 -9.83
C ILE A 476 16.97 -6.51 -8.85
N ILE A 477 17.14 -7.64 -8.19
CA ILE A 477 18.24 -7.90 -7.25
C ILE A 477 19.03 -9.11 -7.71
N ASP A 478 20.37 -8.96 -7.75
CA ASP A 478 21.37 -10.02 -7.97
C ASP A 478 21.16 -10.81 -9.28
N ASP A 479 20.52 -10.19 -10.30
CA ASP A 479 20.12 -10.83 -11.56
C ASP A 479 19.23 -12.08 -11.40
N GLU A 480 18.52 -12.20 -10.29
CA GLU A 480 17.74 -13.38 -9.91
C GLU A 480 16.34 -13.05 -9.40
N LEU A 481 16.18 -12.03 -8.57
CA LEU A 481 14.91 -11.68 -7.94
C LEU A 481 14.30 -10.41 -8.54
N VAL A 482 13.02 -10.47 -8.92
CA VAL A 482 12.27 -9.33 -9.48
C VAL A 482 11.08 -9.00 -8.61
N LEU A 483 10.90 -7.72 -8.26
CA LEU A 483 9.64 -7.19 -7.71
C LEU A 483 8.83 -6.52 -8.82
N ILE A 484 7.56 -6.90 -8.93
CA ILE A 484 6.53 -6.21 -9.71
C ILE A 484 5.45 -5.81 -8.72
N SER A 485 5.15 -4.52 -8.56
CA SER A 485 4.17 -4.11 -7.54
C SER A 485 3.46 -2.79 -7.86
N SER A 486 2.43 -2.51 -7.08
CA SER A 486 1.77 -1.20 -7.00
C SER A 486 2.40 -0.29 -5.92
N ILE A 487 3.33 -0.80 -5.10
CA ILE A 487 3.82 -0.21 -3.85
C ILE A 487 4.82 0.91 -4.11
N ASN A 488 4.41 2.15 -3.95
CA ASN A 488 5.31 3.31 -3.99
C ASN A 488 6.21 3.35 -2.74
N TRP A 489 7.42 3.90 -2.89
CA TRP A 489 8.35 4.05 -1.78
C TRP A 489 8.06 5.33 -0.98
N ASN A 490 6.93 5.32 -0.27
CA ASN A 490 6.52 6.34 0.69
C ASN A 490 6.04 5.67 1.99
N TYR A 491 5.62 6.44 2.98
CA TYR A 491 5.13 5.89 4.25
C TYR A 491 3.80 5.14 4.09
N ASN A 492 2.86 5.65 3.31
CA ASN A 492 1.50 5.12 3.27
C ASN A 492 1.36 3.82 2.49
N SER A 493 2.10 3.65 1.37
CA SER A 493 1.96 2.46 0.53
C SER A 493 2.26 1.16 1.28
N PRO A 494 3.36 1.04 2.05
CA PRO A 494 3.63 -0.18 2.80
C PRO A 494 2.84 -0.34 4.10
N THR A 495 2.20 0.73 4.63
CA THR A 495 1.65 0.70 6.00
C THR A 495 0.16 0.97 6.08
N ASN A 496 -0.40 1.78 5.20
CA ASN A 496 -1.77 2.27 5.28
C ASN A 496 -2.63 1.93 4.06
N ASN A 497 -2.02 1.69 2.90
CA ASN A 497 -2.75 1.31 1.69
C ASN A 497 -2.93 -0.20 1.60
N ARG A 498 -3.96 -0.62 0.88
CA ARG A 498 -4.00 -1.95 0.28
C ARG A 498 -3.27 -1.90 -1.05
N GLU A 499 -2.17 -2.63 -1.15
CA GLU A 499 -1.33 -2.73 -2.36
C GLU A 499 -1.08 -4.20 -2.70
N ALA A 500 -0.63 -4.46 -3.92
CA ALA A 500 -0.34 -5.81 -4.39
C ALA A 500 0.95 -5.86 -5.21
N GLY A 501 1.69 -6.96 -5.09
CA GLY A 501 2.90 -7.22 -5.83
C GLY A 501 3.23 -8.70 -5.91
N LEU A 502 4.29 -9.00 -6.65
CA LEU A 502 4.90 -10.32 -6.80
C LEU A 502 6.42 -10.19 -6.68
N LEU A 503 7.02 -11.00 -5.83
CA LEU A 503 8.43 -11.33 -5.92
C LEU A 503 8.56 -12.59 -6.77
N ILE A 504 9.33 -12.51 -7.85
CA ILE A 504 9.57 -13.62 -8.80
C ILE A 504 11.05 -13.96 -8.75
N GLU A 505 11.39 -15.15 -8.28
CA GLU A 505 12.76 -15.66 -8.24
C GLU A 505 13.03 -16.44 -9.53
N SER A 506 13.75 -15.82 -10.46
CA SER A 506 14.08 -16.39 -11.77
C SER A 506 15.11 -15.52 -12.50
N GLU A 507 16.25 -16.11 -12.89
CA GLU A 507 17.24 -15.46 -13.76
C GLU A 507 16.62 -14.98 -15.09
N GLU A 508 15.69 -15.75 -15.68
CA GLU A 508 15.05 -15.39 -16.94
C GLU A 508 14.10 -14.18 -16.79
N ALA A 509 13.45 -14.04 -15.62
CA ALA A 509 12.63 -12.87 -15.30
C ALA A 509 13.53 -11.65 -15.06
N ALA A 510 14.61 -11.83 -14.31
CA ALA A 510 15.58 -10.78 -14.06
C ALA A 510 16.20 -10.29 -15.38
N GLU A 511 16.65 -11.19 -16.28
CA GLU A 511 17.16 -10.81 -17.60
C GLU A 511 16.14 -9.99 -18.42
N TYR A 512 14.87 -10.40 -18.42
CA TYR A 512 13.83 -9.69 -19.16
C TYR A 512 13.67 -8.25 -18.66
N TYR A 513 13.52 -8.05 -17.36
CA TYR A 513 13.32 -6.72 -16.79
C TYR A 513 14.60 -5.89 -16.73
N THR A 514 15.78 -6.49 -16.62
CA THR A 514 17.07 -5.81 -16.76
C THR A 514 17.24 -5.24 -18.17
N ASN A 515 16.79 -5.95 -19.21
CA ASN A 515 16.80 -5.41 -20.59
C ASN A 515 15.84 -4.20 -20.72
N VAL A 516 14.67 -4.23 -20.08
CA VAL A 516 13.75 -3.08 -20.02
C VAL A 516 14.38 -1.93 -19.26
N PHE A 517 14.92 -2.19 -18.08
CA PHE A 517 15.59 -1.20 -17.26
C PHE A 517 16.74 -0.53 -18.00
N ASN A 518 17.61 -1.29 -18.64
CA ASN A 518 18.75 -0.78 -19.41
C ASN A 518 18.30 0.07 -20.60
N TYR A 519 17.26 -0.36 -21.32
CA TYR A 519 16.67 0.44 -22.40
C TYR A 519 16.20 1.81 -21.90
N ASP A 520 15.55 1.86 -20.77
CA ASP A 520 15.11 3.12 -20.16
C ASP A 520 16.29 3.92 -19.58
N TRP A 521 17.26 3.24 -18.97
CA TRP A 521 18.43 3.85 -18.35
C TRP A 521 19.40 4.51 -19.35
N GLU A 522 19.66 3.87 -20.47
CA GLU A 522 20.61 4.34 -21.49
C GLU A 522 20.05 5.52 -22.30
N GLY A 523 18.75 5.63 -22.42
CA GLY A 523 18.09 6.71 -23.15
C GLY A 523 18.15 8.09 -22.48
N VAL A 524 18.59 8.16 -21.24
CA VAL A 524 18.69 9.42 -20.46
C VAL A 524 20.15 9.86 -20.38
N VAL A 525 20.54 10.81 -21.21
CA VAL A 525 21.78 11.57 -21.01
C VAL A 525 21.47 12.69 -20.03
N LEU A 526 21.80 12.53 -18.77
CA LEU A 526 21.85 13.67 -17.85
C LEU A 526 23.00 14.57 -18.28
N ASP A 527 22.68 15.66 -18.96
CA ASP A 527 23.56 16.82 -18.93
C ASP A 527 23.63 17.26 -17.46
N ASN A 528 24.86 17.33 -16.96
CA ASN A 528 25.22 17.70 -15.60
C ASN A 528 24.36 18.91 -15.12
N PRO A 529 23.56 18.84 -14.04
CA PRO A 529 22.74 19.96 -13.58
C PRO A 529 23.55 21.21 -13.22
N ALA A 530 24.87 21.12 -13.13
CA ALA A 530 25.77 22.28 -13.04
C ALA A 530 25.87 23.09 -14.35
N SER A 531 25.31 22.63 -15.48
CA SER A 531 25.31 23.32 -16.77
C SER A 531 23.94 23.74 -17.28
N ALA A 532 22.86 23.42 -16.57
CA ALA A 532 21.57 24.07 -16.79
C ALA A 532 21.63 25.53 -16.28
N ALA A 533 22.46 26.32 -16.90
CA ALA A 533 22.24 27.75 -16.95
C ALA A 533 20.84 27.90 -17.56
N VAL A 534 19.85 28.24 -16.73
CA VAL A 534 18.52 28.62 -17.12
C VAL A 534 18.67 29.53 -18.33
N GLY A 535 18.43 28.97 -19.52
CA GLY A 535 18.27 29.75 -20.72
C GLY A 535 16.99 30.55 -20.54
N PHE A 536 17.09 31.67 -19.82
CA PHE A 536 15.99 32.62 -19.73
C PHE A 536 15.65 33.03 -21.15
N ASP A 537 14.53 32.54 -21.66
CA ASP A 537 14.02 32.96 -22.94
C ASP A 537 13.83 34.49 -22.83
N ILE A 538 14.64 35.23 -23.58
CA ILE A 538 14.67 36.71 -23.59
C ILE A 538 13.28 37.31 -23.80
N ARG A 539 12.35 36.53 -24.34
CA ARG A 539 10.95 36.89 -24.55
C ARG A 539 10.16 37.05 -23.23
N PHE A 540 10.48 36.25 -22.21
CA PHE A 540 9.88 36.41 -20.89
C PHE A 540 10.45 37.58 -20.13
N ILE A 541 11.73 37.89 -20.30
CA ILE A 541 12.38 39.11 -19.76
C ILE A 541 11.76 40.36 -20.37
N LEU A 542 11.55 40.36 -21.70
CA LEU A 542 10.91 41.47 -22.42
C LEU A 542 9.44 41.63 -22.03
N ALA A 543 8.70 40.53 -21.85
CA ALA A 543 7.31 40.58 -21.38
C ALA A 543 7.22 41.12 -19.94
N GLY A 544 8.12 40.70 -19.03
CA GLY A 544 8.20 41.20 -17.67
C GLY A 544 8.54 42.69 -17.63
N ALA A 545 9.48 43.18 -18.48
CA ALA A 545 9.84 44.58 -18.57
C ALA A 545 8.70 45.46 -19.11
N VAL A 546 7.92 44.97 -20.08
CA VAL A 546 6.71 45.67 -20.59
C VAL A 546 5.63 45.77 -19.51
N ILE A 547 5.37 44.68 -18.77
CA ILE A 547 4.41 44.70 -17.66
C ILE A 547 4.84 45.66 -16.55
N ALA A 548 6.13 45.65 -16.16
CA ALA A 548 6.66 46.57 -15.17
C ALA A 548 6.56 48.03 -15.65
N GLY A 549 6.85 48.31 -16.93
CA GLY A 549 6.67 49.64 -17.53
C GLY A 549 5.21 50.11 -17.51
N LEU A 550 4.25 49.22 -17.80
CA LEU A 550 2.82 49.55 -17.75
C LEU A 550 2.33 49.80 -16.33
N VAL A 551 2.81 49.06 -15.34
CA VAL A 551 2.50 49.27 -13.93
C VAL A 551 3.05 50.61 -13.42
N VAL A 552 4.30 50.99 -13.80
CA VAL A 552 4.90 52.28 -13.48
C VAL A 552 4.10 53.42 -14.13
N LEU A 553 3.71 53.30 -15.40
CA LEU A 553 2.86 54.26 -16.11
C LEU A 553 1.48 54.40 -15.47
N TYR A 554 0.88 53.32 -15.06
CA TYR A 554 -0.40 53.30 -14.34
C TYR A 554 -0.31 54.00 -12.97
N ILE A 555 0.74 53.75 -12.21
CA ILE A 555 0.96 54.40 -10.92
C ILE A 555 1.25 55.89 -11.09
N TRP A 556 2.06 56.26 -12.13
CA TRP A 556 2.35 57.66 -12.44
C TRP A 556 1.10 58.44 -12.85
N ARG A 557 0.21 57.81 -13.69
CA ARG A 557 -1.06 58.42 -14.12
C ARG A 557 -2.09 58.57 -12.99
N ARG A 558 -1.96 57.85 -11.90
CA ARG A 558 -2.83 58.00 -10.71
C ARG A 558 -2.33 59.04 -9.72
N ARG A 559 -1.07 59.51 -9.87
CA ARG A 559 -0.46 60.52 -8.99
C ARG A 559 -0.41 61.93 -9.60
N HIS A 560 -0.81 62.09 -10.83
CA HIS A 560 -0.98 63.32 -11.56
C HIS A 560 -2.34 63.31 -12.26
#